data_e114aa7e2649a600b1ce1140a45abf4c
#
_entry.id   e114aa7e2649a600b1ce1140a45abf4c
#
_cell.length_a   1.000
_cell.length_b   1.000
_cell.length_c   1.000
_cell.angle_alpha   90.00
_cell.angle_beta   90.00
_cell.angle_gamma   90.00
#
_symmetry.space_group_name_H-M   'P 1'
#
loop_
_entity.id
_entity.type
_entity.pdbx_description
1 polymer ?
#
loop_
_entity_poly.entity_id
_entity_poly.type
_entity_poly.pdbx_seq_one_letter_code
_entity_poly.pdbx_strand_id
1 'polypeptide(L)'
;MRTSLRFALKLTIAAALGLSLAPATVAAAAPVSTASIGTAPIRTDTSDFTFDAFDADYTLSREADGTSNLLVVETIVARFPDFDQNRGIIRAIPDDYDGVPLNTSVQSVTDQSGAEVAFDTSYTGGFVELALGTDEFVRGTQTYVISYTQQNVVRSFADTNSDEFYWDVNGTGWPQPFGQVTTTVRIDEAVAASLTGNAACYVGAFGENEQCAIEDALT
;
A
#
# COMPACT_ATOMS: atom_id res chain seq x y z
N MET A 1 0.85 -2.61 -15.22
CA MET A 1 0.06 -3.64 -14.52
C MET A 1 0.18 -3.30 -13.04
N ARG A 2 -0.92 -2.89 -12.40
CA ARG A 2 -0.88 -2.46 -10.99
C ARG A 2 -1.00 -3.71 -10.13
N THR A 3 0.05 -4.11 -9.47
CA THR A 3 0.06 -5.30 -8.62
C THR A 3 -0.18 -4.88 -7.19
N SER A 4 -1.36 -5.18 -6.64
CA SER A 4 -1.64 -5.12 -5.21
C SER A 4 -1.86 -6.53 -4.70
N LEU A 5 -1.21 -6.90 -3.62
CA LEU A 5 -1.42 -8.16 -2.92
C LEU A 5 -2.58 -7.98 -1.95
N ARG A 6 -3.63 -8.80 -2.07
CA ARG A 6 -4.84 -8.71 -1.26
C ARG A 6 -5.23 -10.05 -0.68
N PHE A 7 -5.68 -9.98 0.55
CA PHE A 7 -6.55 -10.99 1.14
C PHE A 7 -7.99 -10.46 1.10
N ALA A 8 -8.92 -11.06 0.37
CA ALA A 8 -10.24 -10.50 0.10
C ALA A 8 -11.42 -11.31 0.61
N LEU A 9 -12.39 -10.58 1.18
CA LEU A 9 -13.76 -11.03 1.42
C LEU A 9 -14.70 -10.30 0.46
N LYS A 10 -15.68 -11.02 -0.11
CA LYS A 10 -16.64 -10.50 -1.09
C LYS A 10 -17.75 -9.67 -0.43
N LEU A 11 -17.98 -8.44 -0.93
CA LEU A 11 -19.22 -7.71 -0.73
C LEU A 11 -19.82 -7.32 -2.09
N THR A 12 -21.06 -7.72 -2.37
CA THR A 12 -21.78 -7.44 -3.62
C THR A 12 -22.66 -6.20 -3.41
N ILE A 13 -22.42 -5.11 -4.15
CA ILE A 13 -23.32 -3.96 -4.22
C ILE A 13 -23.82 -3.85 -5.68
N ALA A 14 -25.13 -3.97 -5.87
CA ALA A 14 -25.80 -3.75 -7.15
C ALA A 14 -26.00 -2.25 -7.39
N ALA A 15 -25.46 -1.71 -8.48
CA ALA A 15 -25.73 -0.35 -8.93
C ALA A 15 -26.69 -0.37 -10.13
N ALA A 16 -27.77 0.41 -10.04
CA ALA A 16 -28.78 0.57 -11.10
C ALA A 16 -28.25 1.52 -12.20
N LEU A 17 -28.41 1.08 -13.47
CA LEU A 17 -28.13 1.90 -14.65
C LEU A 17 -29.25 2.93 -14.86
N GLY A 18 -28.88 4.20 -14.92
CA GLY A 18 -29.67 5.28 -15.47
C GLY A 18 -29.14 5.68 -16.85
N LEU A 19 -29.93 5.45 -17.91
CA LEU A 19 -29.61 5.79 -19.29
C LEU A 19 -30.14 7.21 -19.59
N SER A 20 -29.25 8.19 -19.87
CA SER A 20 -29.65 9.51 -20.38
C SER A 20 -29.07 9.75 -21.77
N LEU A 21 -29.97 9.90 -22.77
CA LEU A 21 -29.63 10.35 -24.13
C LEU A 21 -29.44 11.88 -24.15
N ALA A 22 -28.34 12.34 -24.73
CA ALA A 22 -28.15 13.74 -25.09
C ALA A 22 -28.05 13.90 -26.62
N PRO A 23 -28.62 14.97 -27.22
CA PRO A 23 -28.63 15.17 -28.67
C PRO A 23 -27.29 15.70 -29.20
N ALA A 24 -26.94 15.24 -30.42
CA ALA A 24 -25.75 15.67 -31.15
C ALA A 24 -25.92 17.09 -31.74
N THR A 25 -25.00 17.99 -31.43
CA THR A 25 -24.86 19.29 -32.10
C THR A 25 -23.72 19.21 -33.12
N VAL A 26 -24.02 19.63 -34.34
CA VAL A 26 -23.05 19.73 -35.45
C VAL A 26 -22.20 20.97 -35.22
N ALA A 27 -20.88 20.81 -35.08
CA ALA A 27 -19.94 21.89 -34.94
C ALA A 27 -19.37 22.28 -36.32
N ALA A 28 -19.46 23.60 -36.67
CA ALA A 28 -18.86 24.20 -37.85
C ALA A 28 -17.34 24.29 -37.74
N ALA A 29 -16.61 24.00 -38.82
CA ALA A 29 -15.17 24.06 -38.89
C ALA A 29 -14.64 25.49 -38.73
N ALA A 30 -13.76 25.73 -37.76
CA ALA A 30 -13.01 26.95 -37.58
C ALA A 30 -11.67 26.92 -38.36
N PRO A 31 -11.11 28.07 -38.78
CA PRO A 31 -9.88 28.12 -39.54
C PRO A 31 -8.66 27.69 -38.74
N VAL A 32 -7.76 26.94 -39.40
CA VAL A 32 -6.50 26.46 -38.84
C VAL A 32 -5.56 27.67 -38.63
N SER A 33 -5.38 28.08 -37.38
CA SER A 33 -4.31 29.00 -37.01
C SER A 33 -3.00 28.19 -36.87
N THR A 34 -1.96 28.55 -37.62
CA THR A 34 -0.60 28.05 -37.44
C THR A 34 -0.07 28.51 -36.09
N ALA A 35 -0.21 27.62 -35.07
CA ALA A 35 0.39 27.86 -33.78
C ALA A 35 1.91 27.64 -33.86
N SER A 36 2.67 28.65 -33.46
CA SER A 36 4.11 28.52 -33.19
C SER A 36 4.33 27.39 -32.18
N ILE A 37 5.25 26.47 -32.51
CA ILE A 37 5.67 25.45 -31.59
C ILE A 37 6.50 26.14 -30.51
N GLY A 38 5.81 26.69 -29.51
CA GLY A 38 6.44 27.06 -28.24
C GLY A 38 6.78 25.78 -27.52
N THR A 39 8.06 25.61 -27.17
CA THR A 39 8.53 24.53 -26.31
C THR A 39 7.76 24.66 -25.00
N ALA A 40 6.73 23.84 -24.81
CA ALA A 40 6.05 23.78 -23.53
C ALA A 40 7.08 23.39 -22.47
N PRO A 41 7.10 24.05 -21.29
CA PRO A 41 7.97 23.61 -20.22
C PRO A 41 7.61 22.16 -19.92
N ILE A 42 8.62 21.27 -19.89
CA ILE A 42 8.48 19.91 -19.45
C ILE A 42 8.01 20.01 -18.00
N ARG A 43 6.74 19.77 -17.76
CA ARG A 43 6.22 19.58 -16.41
C ARG A 43 6.73 18.22 -15.98
N THR A 44 7.76 18.20 -15.17
CA THR A 44 8.19 16.99 -14.47
C THR A 44 7.05 16.62 -13.50
N ASP A 45 6.35 15.55 -13.84
CA ASP A 45 5.33 14.98 -12.95
C ASP A 45 6.05 14.25 -11.83
N THR A 46 5.80 14.62 -10.56
CA THR A 46 6.42 13.97 -9.39
C THR A 46 6.03 12.49 -9.25
N SER A 47 5.11 11.98 -10.07
CA SER A 47 4.79 10.56 -10.17
C SER A 47 5.65 9.78 -11.16
N ASP A 48 6.62 10.43 -11.83
CA ASP A 48 7.49 9.84 -12.88
C ASP A 48 8.66 9.05 -12.27
N PHE A 49 8.36 8.16 -11.33
CA PHE A 49 9.27 7.20 -10.74
C PHE A 49 8.59 5.84 -10.61
N THR A 50 9.34 4.78 -10.32
CA THR A 50 8.82 3.42 -10.20
C THR A 50 9.21 2.80 -8.86
N PHE A 51 8.43 1.81 -8.42
CA PHE A 51 8.82 0.94 -7.33
C PHE A 51 9.35 -0.39 -7.89
N ASP A 52 10.60 -0.72 -7.57
CA ASP A 52 11.19 -1.99 -7.98
C ASP A 52 10.65 -3.13 -7.11
N ALA A 53 10.55 -2.92 -5.81
CA ALA A 53 10.09 -3.93 -4.86
C ALA A 53 9.36 -3.32 -3.65
N PHE A 54 8.47 -4.11 -3.09
CA PHE A 54 7.90 -3.98 -1.75
C PHE A 54 8.00 -5.32 -1.05
N ASP A 55 8.69 -5.36 0.07
CA ASP A 55 8.81 -6.53 0.92
C ASP A 55 8.27 -6.20 2.31
N ALA A 56 7.44 -7.08 2.89
CA ALA A 56 6.88 -6.88 4.21
C ALA A 56 7.08 -8.12 5.10
N ASP A 57 7.73 -7.92 6.23
CA ASP A 57 7.83 -8.89 7.30
C ASP A 57 6.81 -8.55 8.39
N TYR A 58 5.85 -9.45 8.62
CA TYR A 58 4.85 -9.36 9.67
C TYR A 58 5.15 -10.35 10.79
N THR A 59 5.11 -9.88 12.03
CA THR A 59 5.12 -10.77 13.20
C THR A 59 3.82 -10.54 13.99
N LEU A 60 2.93 -11.52 13.92
CA LEU A 60 1.64 -11.51 14.60
C LEU A 60 1.78 -12.17 15.98
N SER A 61 1.40 -11.44 17.01
CA SER A 61 1.41 -11.89 18.39
C SER A 61 0.10 -11.52 19.11
N ARG A 62 -0.02 -11.96 20.35
CA ARG A 62 -1.17 -11.67 21.20
C ARG A 62 -0.70 -11.23 22.58
N GLU A 63 -1.22 -10.10 23.03
CA GLU A 63 -0.98 -9.57 24.36
C GLU A 63 -1.71 -10.41 25.43
N ALA A 64 -1.30 -10.23 26.68
CA ALA A 64 -1.89 -10.97 27.81
C ALA A 64 -3.38 -10.67 28.05
N ASP A 65 -3.86 -9.49 27.63
CA ASP A 65 -5.26 -9.09 27.69
C ASP A 65 -6.10 -9.60 26.51
N GLY A 66 -5.46 -10.28 25.55
CA GLY A 66 -6.08 -10.84 24.37
C GLY A 66 -6.00 -9.95 23.12
N THR A 67 -5.48 -8.73 23.22
CA THR A 67 -5.30 -7.82 22.07
C THR A 67 -4.32 -8.42 21.07
N SER A 68 -4.67 -8.42 19.78
CA SER A 68 -3.73 -8.80 18.72
C SER A 68 -2.74 -7.65 18.48
N ASN A 69 -1.48 -8.02 18.29
CA ASN A 69 -0.39 -7.08 18.02
C ASN A 69 0.38 -7.53 16.78
N LEU A 70 0.74 -6.58 15.93
CA LEU A 70 1.48 -6.79 14.70
C LEU A 70 2.74 -5.92 14.71
N LEU A 71 3.90 -6.55 14.66
CA LEU A 71 5.13 -5.86 14.29
C LEU A 71 5.31 -5.98 12.79
N VAL A 72 5.56 -4.85 12.14
CA VAL A 72 5.77 -4.75 10.70
C VAL A 72 7.14 -4.18 10.41
N VAL A 73 7.84 -4.79 9.44
CA VAL A 73 9.02 -4.20 8.81
C VAL A 73 8.77 -4.20 7.30
N GLU A 74 8.60 -3.02 6.72
CA GLU A 74 8.45 -2.83 5.28
C GLU A 74 9.78 -2.41 4.67
N THR A 75 10.18 -3.03 3.57
CA THR A 75 11.31 -2.61 2.74
C THR A 75 10.78 -2.18 1.38
N ILE A 76 10.89 -0.89 1.08
CA ILE A 76 10.40 -0.28 -0.16
C ILE A 76 11.59 0.17 -1.00
N VAL A 77 11.69 -0.34 -2.23
CA VAL A 77 12.74 0.04 -3.18
C VAL A 77 12.12 0.90 -4.26
N ALA A 78 12.43 2.20 -4.26
CA ALA A 78 11.98 3.19 -5.23
C ALA A 78 13.11 3.57 -6.18
N ARG A 79 12.80 3.74 -7.47
CA ARG A 79 13.75 4.17 -8.51
C ARG A 79 13.33 5.51 -9.08
N PHE A 80 14.08 6.55 -8.73
CA PHE A 80 13.87 7.92 -9.17
C PHE A 80 14.68 8.24 -10.43
N PRO A 81 14.25 9.24 -11.23
CA PRO A 81 15.04 9.74 -12.36
C PRO A 81 16.35 10.40 -11.90
N ASP A 82 17.30 10.55 -12.83
CA ASP A 82 18.61 11.14 -12.56
C ASP A 82 18.62 12.69 -12.54
N PHE A 83 17.44 13.30 -12.41
CA PHE A 83 17.28 14.76 -12.31
C PHE A 83 16.39 15.12 -11.12
N ASP A 84 16.42 16.40 -10.73
CA ASP A 84 15.70 16.93 -9.58
C ASP A 84 14.18 16.88 -9.80
N GLN A 85 13.50 15.99 -9.08
CA GLN A 85 12.05 15.81 -9.17
C GLN A 85 11.43 15.52 -7.79
N ASN A 86 11.84 14.44 -7.14
CA ASN A 86 11.29 13.98 -5.88
C ASN A 86 12.25 14.24 -4.72
N ARG A 87 11.69 14.41 -3.52
CA ARG A 87 12.44 14.52 -2.26
C ARG A 87 12.25 13.30 -1.35
N GLY A 88 11.67 12.22 -1.92
CA GLY A 88 11.36 10.98 -1.22
C GLY A 88 9.99 10.46 -1.62
N ILE A 89 9.36 9.70 -0.73
CA ILE A 89 8.03 9.10 -0.94
C ILE A 89 7.10 9.43 0.23
N ILE A 90 5.80 9.28 0.01
CA ILE A 90 4.78 9.29 1.07
C ILE A 90 4.28 7.86 1.25
N ARG A 91 4.38 7.34 2.49
CA ARG A 91 3.79 6.06 2.89
C ARG A 91 2.57 6.31 3.78
N ALA A 92 1.38 5.99 3.29
CA ALA A 92 0.15 6.03 4.09
C ALA A 92 -0.10 4.63 4.68
N ILE A 93 -0.03 4.52 6.01
CA ILE A 93 -0.26 3.29 6.77
C ILE A 93 -1.65 3.37 7.38
N PRO A 94 -2.56 2.39 7.19
CA PRO A 94 -3.87 2.40 7.84
C PRO A 94 -3.74 2.49 9.37
N ASP A 95 -4.55 3.35 10.01
CA ASP A 95 -4.63 3.47 11.47
C ASP A 95 -6.05 3.18 12.00
N ASP A 96 -6.92 2.73 11.11
CA ASP A 96 -8.28 2.27 11.41
C ASP A 96 -8.61 1.05 10.57
N TYR A 97 -9.28 0.08 11.18
CA TYR A 97 -9.83 -1.08 10.49
C TYR A 97 -11.31 -1.27 10.89
N ASP A 98 -12.21 -0.94 9.97
CA ASP A 98 -13.66 -1.00 10.19
C ASP A 98 -14.13 -0.27 11.46
N GLY A 99 -13.61 0.93 11.71
CA GLY A 99 -13.93 1.77 12.86
C GLY A 99 -13.22 1.35 14.14
N VAL A 100 -12.23 0.45 14.07
CA VAL A 100 -11.41 0.08 15.22
C VAL A 100 -10.00 0.63 15.03
N PRO A 101 -9.52 1.46 15.98
CA PRO A 101 -8.17 2.02 15.92
C PRO A 101 -7.10 0.94 15.95
N LEU A 102 -6.15 1.03 15.01
CA LEU A 102 -4.98 0.14 14.94
C LEU A 102 -3.85 0.60 15.86
N ASN A 103 -3.92 1.82 16.41
CA ASN A 103 -2.91 2.38 17.31
C ASN A 103 -1.50 2.28 16.69
N THR A 104 -1.37 2.69 15.44
CA THR A 104 -0.11 2.61 14.69
C THR A 104 0.98 3.43 15.36
N SER A 105 2.11 2.80 15.65
CA SER A 105 3.28 3.43 16.27
C SER A 105 4.52 3.16 15.45
N VAL A 106 5.05 4.19 14.79
CA VAL A 106 6.28 4.11 13.99
C VAL A 106 7.48 4.04 14.93
N GLN A 107 8.32 3.04 14.73
CA GLN A 107 9.51 2.78 15.55
C GLN A 107 10.77 3.37 14.92
N SER A 108 10.94 3.19 13.61
CA SER A 108 12.11 3.68 12.88
C SER A 108 11.85 3.77 11.38
N VAL A 109 12.59 4.66 10.73
CA VAL A 109 12.77 4.67 9.27
C VAL A 109 14.26 4.73 8.99
N THR A 110 14.76 3.76 8.21
CA THR A 110 16.19 3.69 7.85
C THR A 110 16.35 3.41 6.35
N ASP A 111 17.55 3.60 5.84
CA ASP A 111 17.95 3.13 4.52
C ASP A 111 18.41 1.64 4.57
N GLN A 112 18.85 1.11 3.43
CA GLN A 112 19.37 -0.27 3.33
C GLN A 112 20.63 -0.54 4.18
N SER A 113 21.35 0.51 4.59
CA SER A 113 22.55 0.37 5.43
C SER A 113 22.23 0.45 6.92
N GLY A 114 20.98 0.75 7.28
CA GLY A 114 20.51 1.01 8.63
C GLY A 114 20.74 2.45 9.10
N ALA A 115 21.16 3.36 8.21
CA ALA A 115 21.24 4.78 8.54
C ALA A 115 19.84 5.40 8.61
N GLU A 116 19.61 6.29 9.57
CA GLU A 116 18.31 6.95 9.77
C GLU A 116 17.90 7.76 8.54
N VAL A 117 16.65 7.62 8.11
CA VAL A 117 16.01 8.46 7.11
C VAL A 117 15.08 9.43 7.83
N ALA A 118 15.23 10.72 7.59
CA ALA A 118 14.34 11.73 8.13
C ALA A 118 12.91 11.54 7.60
N PHE A 119 11.92 11.76 8.46
CA PHE A 119 10.53 11.71 8.06
C PHE A 119 9.66 12.61 8.93
N ASP A 120 8.56 13.09 8.34
CA ASP A 120 7.49 13.77 9.03
C ASP A 120 6.26 12.86 9.09
N THR A 121 5.49 12.99 10.19
CA THR A 121 4.26 12.20 10.40
C THR A 121 3.05 13.12 10.42
N SER A 122 2.01 12.75 9.67
CA SER A 122 0.68 13.37 9.74
C SER A 122 -0.41 12.32 9.85
N TYR A 123 -1.62 12.74 10.30
CA TYR A 123 -2.77 11.88 10.48
C TYR A 123 -3.92 12.39 9.61
N THR A 124 -4.35 11.60 8.64
CA THR A 124 -5.37 12.01 7.67
C THR A 124 -6.27 10.84 7.30
N GLY A 125 -7.59 11.00 7.48
CA GLY A 125 -8.57 10.05 6.93
C GLY A 125 -8.43 8.60 7.38
N GLY A 126 -7.97 8.35 8.63
CA GLY A 126 -7.73 7.00 9.14
C GLY A 126 -6.38 6.39 8.75
N PHE A 127 -5.44 7.25 8.33
CA PHE A 127 -4.07 6.85 7.99
C PHE A 127 -3.04 7.66 8.79
N VAL A 128 -1.95 7.00 9.13
CA VAL A 128 -0.67 7.63 9.49
C VAL A 128 0.10 7.81 8.18
N GLU A 129 0.34 9.05 7.78
CA GLU A 129 1.13 9.37 6.60
C GLU A 129 2.55 9.73 7.01
N LEU A 130 3.52 9.05 6.42
CA LEU A 130 4.95 9.30 6.61
C LEU A 130 5.49 9.94 5.33
N ALA A 131 5.93 11.19 5.40
CA ALA A 131 6.69 11.84 4.35
C ALA A 131 8.17 11.53 4.56
N LEU A 132 8.71 10.58 3.80
CA LEU A 132 10.08 10.06 3.95
C LEU A 132 11.04 10.85 3.08
N GLY A 133 12.01 11.49 3.69
CA GLY A 133 13.05 12.28 3.02
C GLY A 133 13.27 13.64 3.68
N THR A 134 13.97 14.51 2.98
CA THR A 134 14.29 15.88 3.41
C THR A 134 13.92 16.87 2.29
N ASP A 135 14.36 18.12 2.41
CA ASP A 135 14.27 19.12 1.33
C ASP A 135 15.22 18.82 0.15
N GLU A 136 16.13 17.85 0.30
CA GLU A 136 17.08 17.46 -0.75
C GLU A 136 16.40 16.54 -1.78
N PHE A 137 16.76 16.71 -3.04
CA PHE A 137 16.27 15.84 -4.12
C PHE A 137 16.94 14.47 -4.08
N VAL A 138 16.12 13.41 -4.21
CA VAL A 138 16.59 12.03 -4.35
C VAL A 138 16.68 11.63 -5.82
N ARG A 139 17.67 10.80 -6.17
CA ARG A 139 17.88 10.27 -7.53
C ARG A 139 18.29 8.80 -7.46
N GLY A 140 18.10 8.10 -8.59
CA GLY A 140 18.47 6.68 -8.68
C GLY A 140 17.67 5.81 -7.71
N THR A 141 18.23 4.70 -7.29
CA THR A 141 17.57 3.76 -6.40
C THR A 141 17.70 4.19 -4.94
N GLN A 142 16.56 4.31 -4.26
CA GLN A 142 16.46 4.56 -2.83
C GLN A 142 15.74 3.41 -2.15
N THR A 143 16.21 3.01 -0.98
CA THR A 143 15.57 1.98 -0.16
C THR A 143 15.12 2.60 1.16
N TYR A 144 13.86 2.35 1.51
CA TYR A 144 13.26 2.78 2.78
C TYR A 144 12.87 1.54 3.57
N VAL A 145 13.40 1.41 4.79
CA VAL A 145 13.03 0.35 5.73
C VAL A 145 12.25 0.98 6.87
N ILE A 146 10.96 0.65 6.96
CA ILE A 146 10.03 1.24 7.92
C ILE A 146 9.64 0.17 8.93
N SER A 147 9.88 0.42 10.22
CA SER A 147 9.41 -0.45 11.31
C SER A 147 8.31 0.23 12.11
N TYR A 148 7.20 -0.46 12.33
CA TYR A 148 6.09 0.03 13.13
C TYR A 148 5.31 -1.11 13.79
N THR A 149 4.50 -0.75 14.78
CA THR A 149 3.57 -1.70 15.42
C THR A 149 2.13 -1.25 15.22
N GLN A 150 1.22 -2.23 15.20
CA GLN A 150 -0.23 -2.02 15.17
C GLN A 150 -0.93 -3.00 16.12
N GLN A 151 -2.10 -2.62 16.60
CA GLN A 151 -2.95 -3.43 17.47
C GLN A 151 -4.30 -3.70 16.80
N ASN A 152 -5.09 -4.60 17.36
CA ASN A 152 -6.44 -4.91 16.90
C ASN A 152 -6.52 -5.37 15.42
N VAL A 153 -5.45 -5.98 14.91
CA VAL A 153 -5.31 -6.39 13.51
C VAL A 153 -6.06 -7.68 13.17
N VAL A 154 -6.44 -8.47 14.17
CA VAL A 154 -7.27 -9.67 14.01
C VAL A 154 -8.72 -9.33 14.30
N ARG A 155 -9.62 -9.73 13.40
CA ARG A 155 -11.05 -9.44 13.48
C ARG A 155 -11.88 -10.70 13.43
N SER A 156 -13.02 -10.70 14.12
CA SER A 156 -13.98 -11.79 14.08
C SER A 156 -14.94 -11.62 12.91
N PHE A 157 -15.07 -12.65 12.07
CA PHE A 157 -15.96 -12.70 10.93
C PHE A 157 -17.08 -13.71 11.16
N ALA A 158 -18.34 -13.23 11.16
CA ALA A 158 -19.50 -14.05 11.49
C ALA A 158 -19.83 -15.07 10.38
N ASP A 159 -19.47 -14.80 9.14
CA ASP A 159 -19.70 -15.67 7.98
C ASP A 159 -18.79 -16.89 7.95
N THR A 160 -17.55 -16.76 8.42
CA THR A 160 -16.59 -17.87 8.58
C THR A 160 -16.60 -18.45 9.99
N ASN A 161 -17.24 -17.77 10.95
CA ASN A 161 -17.21 -18.09 12.39
C ASN A 161 -15.80 -18.30 12.92
N SER A 162 -14.87 -17.47 12.45
CA SER A 162 -13.46 -17.48 12.83
C SER A 162 -12.91 -16.07 13.02
N ASP A 163 -11.81 -15.98 13.74
CA ASP A 163 -10.99 -14.78 13.79
C ASP A 163 -9.99 -14.85 12.63
N GLU A 164 -9.82 -13.73 11.90
CA GLU A 164 -8.97 -13.67 10.72
C GLU A 164 -8.01 -12.47 10.81
N PHE A 165 -6.77 -12.71 10.42
CA PHE A 165 -5.83 -11.67 10.04
C PHE A 165 -5.96 -11.45 8.54
N TYR A 166 -6.55 -10.32 8.15
CA TYR A 166 -6.75 -9.95 6.76
C TYR A 166 -6.05 -8.64 6.46
N TRP A 167 -5.17 -8.60 5.46
CA TRP A 167 -4.29 -7.46 5.26
C TRP A 167 -3.99 -7.16 3.80
N ASP A 168 -4.08 -5.87 3.42
CA ASP A 168 -3.59 -5.36 2.15
C ASP A 168 -2.09 -5.03 2.29
N VAL A 169 -1.23 -5.95 1.88
CA VAL A 169 0.22 -5.93 2.17
C VAL A 169 0.89 -4.61 1.80
N ASN A 170 0.80 -4.20 0.54
CA ASN A 170 1.41 -2.94 0.08
C ASN A 170 0.44 -1.76 0.12
N GLY A 171 -0.83 -1.97 0.49
CA GLY A 171 -1.88 -0.97 0.45
C GLY A 171 -2.34 -0.64 -0.97
N THR A 172 -3.39 0.18 -1.07
CA THR A 172 -4.09 0.50 -2.33
C THR A 172 -3.84 1.93 -2.84
N GLY A 173 -3.13 2.75 -2.06
CA GLY A 173 -2.95 4.20 -2.29
C GLY A 173 -1.83 4.58 -3.27
N TRP A 174 -1.14 3.62 -3.87
CA TRP A 174 -0.01 3.90 -4.73
C TRP A 174 -0.43 4.16 -6.17
N PRO A 175 -0.06 5.30 -6.78
CA PRO A 175 -0.30 5.55 -8.19
C PRO A 175 0.61 4.74 -9.11
N GLN A 176 1.81 4.35 -8.63
CA GLN A 176 2.76 3.53 -9.38
C GLN A 176 2.58 2.04 -9.07
N PRO A 177 2.84 1.15 -10.04
CA PRO A 177 2.92 -0.28 -9.78
C PRO A 177 4.23 -0.64 -9.07
N PHE A 178 4.23 -1.76 -8.34
CA PHE A 178 5.43 -2.42 -7.85
C PHE A 178 5.89 -3.48 -8.85
N GLY A 179 7.21 -3.59 -9.07
CA GLY A 179 7.80 -4.66 -9.89
C GLY A 179 7.65 -6.02 -9.21
N GLN A 180 7.80 -6.05 -7.89
CA GLN A 180 7.62 -7.23 -7.05
C GLN A 180 6.99 -6.83 -5.72
N VAL A 181 6.10 -7.69 -5.21
CA VAL A 181 5.57 -7.60 -3.83
C VAL A 181 5.74 -8.96 -3.19
N THR A 182 6.42 -9.00 -2.05
CA THR A 182 6.59 -10.20 -1.23
C THR A 182 6.16 -9.92 0.20
N THR A 183 5.74 -10.96 0.91
CA THR A 183 5.45 -10.85 2.34
C THR A 183 5.76 -12.14 3.06
N THR A 184 6.30 -12.00 4.26
CA THR A 184 6.47 -13.09 5.22
C THR A 184 5.58 -12.82 6.43
N VAL A 185 4.77 -13.80 6.82
CA VAL A 185 3.96 -13.74 8.05
C VAL A 185 4.52 -14.72 9.05
N ARG A 186 5.06 -14.20 10.15
CA ARG A 186 5.51 -14.99 11.31
C ARG A 186 4.44 -14.91 12.38
N ILE A 187 4.11 -16.06 12.96
CA ILE A 187 3.06 -16.18 13.96
C ILE A 187 3.70 -16.66 15.26
N ASP A 188 3.51 -15.87 16.33
CA ASP A 188 3.97 -16.23 17.66
C ASP A 188 3.37 -17.56 18.11
N GLU A 189 4.13 -18.35 18.88
CA GLU A 189 3.73 -19.67 19.35
C GLU A 189 2.39 -19.63 20.12
N ALA A 190 2.14 -18.57 20.87
CA ALA A 190 0.87 -18.40 21.61
C ALA A 190 -0.35 -18.28 20.71
N VAL A 191 -0.18 -17.76 19.49
CA VAL A 191 -1.23 -17.64 18.45
C VAL A 191 -1.26 -18.89 17.58
N ALA A 192 -0.09 -19.46 17.26
CA ALA A 192 0.06 -20.62 16.39
C ALA A 192 -0.78 -21.82 16.81
N ALA A 193 -0.94 -22.05 18.12
CA ALA A 193 -1.78 -23.12 18.68
C ALA A 193 -3.28 -22.99 18.32
N SER A 194 -3.73 -21.82 17.90
CA SER A 194 -5.13 -21.51 17.54
C SER A 194 -5.37 -21.47 16.03
N LEU A 195 -4.37 -21.68 15.20
CA LEU A 195 -4.50 -21.63 13.75
C LEU A 195 -5.39 -22.75 13.21
N THR A 196 -6.25 -22.39 12.26
CA THR A 196 -7.11 -23.36 11.56
C THR A 196 -6.40 -24.04 10.38
N GLY A 197 -5.22 -23.55 9.99
CA GLY A 197 -4.47 -24.00 8.81
C GLY A 197 -4.98 -23.42 7.49
N ASN A 198 -5.94 -22.50 7.53
CA ASN A 198 -6.45 -21.82 6.34
C ASN A 198 -5.63 -20.55 6.06
N ALA A 199 -5.03 -20.49 4.88
CA ALA A 199 -4.37 -19.28 4.38
C ALA A 199 -4.75 -19.05 2.92
N ALA A 200 -4.89 -17.80 2.54
CA ALA A 200 -5.16 -17.40 1.17
C ALA A 200 -4.37 -16.13 0.82
N CYS A 201 -3.96 -16.04 -0.43
CA CYS A 201 -3.20 -14.91 -0.95
C CYS A 201 -3.78 -14.54 -2.32
N TYR A 202 -3.93 -13.23 -2.57
CA TYR A 202 -4.49 -12.71 -3.80
C TYR A 202 -3.65 -11.56 -4.35
N VAL A 203 -3.57 -11.46 -5.67
CA VAL A 203 -2.82 -10.43 -6.38
C VAL A 203 -3.69 -9.83 -7.50
N GLY A 204 -3.48 -8.58 -7.82
CA GLY A 204 -4.17 -7.90 -8.92
C GLY A 204 -4.45 -6.43 -8.64
N ALA A 205 -5.22 -5.80 -9.52
CA ALA A 205 -5.74 -4.47 -9.30
C ALA A 205 -6.87 -4.49 -8.25
N PHE A 206 -7.30 -3.30 -7.81
CA PHE A 206 -8.39 -3.19 -6.84
C PHE A 206 -9.65 -3.92 -7.34
N GLY A 207 -10.10 -4.93 -6.58
CA GLY A 207 -11.27 -5.77 -6.89
C GLY A 207 -10.96 -7.05 -7.65
N GLU A 208 -9.72 -7.25 -8.11
CA GLU A 208 -9.25 -8.52 -8.64
C GLU A 208 -8.88 -9.47 -7.50
N ASN A 209 -8.93 -10.77 -7.77
CA ASN A 209 -8.70 -11.84 -6.80
C ASN A 209 -7.94 -13.02 -7.41
N GLU A 210 -6.97 -12.74 -8.26
CA GLU A 210 -6.07 -13.78 -8.76
C GLU A 210 -5.26 -14.35 -7.60
N GLN A 211 -5.19 -15.68 -7.50
CA GLN A 211 -4.45 -16.33 -6.43
C GLN A 211 -2.94 -16.17 -6.64
N CYS A 212 -2.23 -15.85 -5.58
CA CYS A 212 -0.77 -15.86 -5.56
C CYS A 212 -0.22 -17.16 -4.93
N ALA A 213 1.08 -17.37 -5.12
CA ALA A 213 1.77 -18.50 -4.51
C ALA A 213 1.95 -18.27 -3.00
N ILE A 214 1.68 -19.29 -2.21
CA ILE A 214 1.99 -19.37 -0.78
C ILE A 214 3.02 -20.49 -0.60
N GLU A 215 4.09 -20.16 0.09
CA GLU A 215 5.07 -21.15 0.53
C GLU A 215 4.95 -21.27 2.05
N ASP A 216 4.49 -22.42 2.54
CA ASP A 216 4.38 -22.70 3.96
C ASP A 216 5.72 -23.23 4.48
N ALA A 217 6.30 -22.53 5.44
CA ALA A 217 7.40 -22.99 6.25
C ALA A 217 6.91 -23.24 7.69
N LEU A 218 6.05 -24.22 7.87
CA LEU A 218 5.68 -24.70 9.21
C LEU A 218 6.84 -25.53 9.78
N THR A 219 7.70 -24.85 10.55
CA THR A 219 8.79 -25.50 11.32
C THR A 219 8.46 -25.51 12.80
#